data_cbfe8dda513f78576e100cdff0286376
#
_entry.id   cbfe8dda513f78576e100cdff0286376
#
_cell.length_a   1.000
_cell.length_b   1.000
_cell.length_c   1.000
_cell.angle_alpha   90.00
_cell.angle_beta   90.00
_cell.angle_gamma   90.00
#
_symmetry.space_group_name_H-M   'P 1'
#
loop_
_entity.id
_entity.type
_entity.pdbx_description
1 polymer ?
#
loop_
_entity_poly.entity_id
_entity_poly.type
_entity_poly.pdbx_seq_one_letter_code
_entity_poly.pdbx_strand_id
1 'polypeptide(L)'
;MHIGTISEIMRHPVKSMTGEVVSETMVMNYGLYGDRSHVILDEKESFFTITQFPSLVCYQASFRTSESLDAYPEPSIVTPEGETFKWSDVTWLKDLEEKASKQLTKKVYHPEHVPIGPIEEEHLLVVTDASLQALSESWGKQTDERRFRPNLKLNLLEKIPFIEQTWEGKYLRIGEEVLIQFVKPCERCMIITVDPESGEKQPGLLKKVAKEHKNVFGMYARVIRPGQISTSDQVWLLDKIEVI
;
A
#
# COMPACT_ATOMS: atom_id res chain seq x y z
N MET A 1 -23.97 -0.02 -8.34
CA MET A 1 -23.67 -0.89 -9.50
C MET A 1 -22.60 -1.87 -9.11
N HIS A 2 -22.77 -3.17 -9.33
CA HIS A 2 -21.72 -4.17 -9.15
C HIS A 2 -20.63 -3.96 -10.22
N ILE A 3 -19.37 -3.80 -9.81
CA ILE A 3 -18.29 -3.46 -10.74
C ILE A 3 -17.18 -4.50 -10.80
N GLY A 4 -17.13 -5.45 -9.89
CA GLY A 4 -16.08 -6.47 -9.86
C GLY A 4 -15.88 -7.10 -8.49
N THR A 5 -14.66 -7.57 -8.27
CA THR A 5 -14.24 -8.21 -7.02
C THR A 5 -12.88 -7.69 -6.57
N ILE A 6 -12.53 -7.88 -5.29
CA ILE A 6 -11.15 -7.73 -4.84
C ILE A 6 -10.34 -8.91 -5.39
N SER A 7 -9.30 -8.63 -6.16
CA SER A 7 -8.35 -9.65 -6.62
C SER A 7 -7.15 -9.80 -5.70
N GLU A 8 -6.75 -8.73 -5.02
CA GLU A 8 -5.61 -8.76 -4.09
C GLU A 8 -5.76 -7.72 -2.99
N ILE A 9 -5.34 -8.10 -1.79
CA ILE A 9 -5.24 -7.23 -0.61
C ILE A 9 -3.76 -7.18 -0.22
N MET A 10 -3.17 -5.99 -0.26
CA MET A 10 -1.75 -5.79 0.04
C MET A 10 -1.59 -4.89 1.26
N ARG A 11 -0.90 -5.40 2.26
CA ARG A 11 -0.61 -4.72 3.51
C ARG A 11 0.89 -4.51 3.66
N HIS A 12 1.31 -3.35 4.14
CA HIS A 12 2.71 -3.00 4.35
C HIS A 12 2.97 -2.75 5.84
N PRO A 13 3.27 -3.78 6.66
CA PRO A 13 3.45 -3.61 8.11
C PRO A 13 4.48 -2.54 8.47
N VAL A 14 5.59 -2.46 7.71
CA VAL A 14 6.64 -1.47 7.91
C VAL A 14 6.65 -0.46 6.75
N LYS A 15 6.61 0.83 7.09
CA LYS A 15 6.70 1.90 6.09
C LYS A 15 7.94 1.72 5.23
N SER A 16 7.79 1.85 3.91
CA SER A 16 8.83 1.76 2.88
C SER A 16 9.39 0.36 2.59
N MET A 17 9.16 -0.64 3.42
CA MET A 17 9.50 -2.03 3.08
C MET A 17 8.44 -2.65 2.15
N THR A 18 8.81 -3.70 1.43
CA THR A 18 7.85 -4.54 0.72
C THR A 18 6.92 -5.20 1.74
N GLY A 19 5.64 -5.18 1.43
CA GLY A 19 4.59 -5.73 2.29
C GLY A 19 4.29 -7.20 2.01
N GLU A 20 3.11 -7.60 2.39
CA GLU A 20 2.55 -8.94 2.24
C GLU A 20 1.20 -8.90 1.53
N VAL A 21 0.90 -9.94 0.79
CA VAL A 21 -0.43 -10.22 0.26
C VAL A 21 -1.16 -11.09 1.25
N VAL A 22 -2.40 -10.71 1.60
CA VAL A 22 -3.23 -11.46 2.54
C VAL A 22 -4.55 -11.83 1.89
N SER A 23 -5.13 -12.97 2.29
CA SER A 23 -6.44 -13.42 1.79
C SER A 23 -7.60 -12.68 2.45
N GLU A 24 -7.40 -12.20 3.68
CA GLU A 24 -8.38 -11.46 4.47
C GLU A 24 -7.70 -10.52 5.47
N THR A 25 -8.37 -9.45 5.87
CA THR A 25 -7.90 -8.52 6.90
C THR A 25 -9.03 -7.61 7.38
N MET A 26 -8.88 -7.03 8.57
CA MET A 26 -9.75 -5.95 9.04
C MET A 26 -9.42 -4.63 8.35
N VAL A 27 -10.43 -3.95 7.87
CA VAL A 27 -10.38 -2.53 7.52
C VAL A 27 -10.69 -1.74 8.78
N MET A 28 -9.71 -0.98 9.24
CA MET A 28 -9.79 -0.11 10.42
C MET A 28 -10.18 1.30 9.99
N ASN A 29 -10.44 2.21 10.94
CA ASN A 29 -10.73 3.61 10.62
C ASN A 29 -9.58 4.34 9.91
N TYR A 30 -8.36 3.81 9.96
CA TYR A 30 -7.15 4.37 9.35
C TYR A 30 -6.68 3.64 8.08
N GLY A 31 -7.38 2.61 7.62
CA GLY A 31 -6.98 1.76 6.48
C GLY A 31 -6.94 0.29 6.84
N LEU A 32 -6.09 -0.52 6.20
CA LEU A 32 -5.95 -1.94 6.55
C LEU A 32 -5.27 -2.11 7.91
N TYR A 33 -5.70 -3.14 8.65
CA TYR A 33 -5.08 -3.49 9.93
C TYR A 33 -3.57 -3.62 9.80
N GLY A 34 -2.84 -2.87 10.63
CA GLY A 34 -1.38 -2.91 10.71
C GLY A 34 -0.63 -2.31 9.51
N ASP A 35 -1.35 -1.73 8.53
CA ASP A 35 -0.70 -1.09 7.39
C ASP A 35 0.09 0.15 7.85
N ARG A 36 1.42 0.18 7.56
CA ARG A 36 2.39 1.20 7.99
C ARG A 36 2.38 1.48 9.51
N SER A 37 1.99 0.47 10.30
CA SER A 37 1.96 0.56 11.78
C SER A 37 3.34 0.64 12.42
N HIS A 38 4.37 0.19 11.70
CA HIS A 38 5.76 0.21 12.11
C HIS A 38 6.56 1.16 11.21
N VAL A 39 7.39 1.99 11.82
CA VAL A 39 8.20 2.96 11.08
C VAL A 39 9.63 2.99 11.59
N ILE A 40 10.55 3.34 10.69
CA ILE A 40 11.94 3.64 11.02
C ILE A 40 12.09 5.15 10.95
N LEU A 41 12.76 5.72 11.94
CA LEU A 41 13.03 7.15 12.05
C LEU A 41 14.53 7.40 12.00
N ASP A 42 14.94 8.52 11.41
CA ASP A 42 16.32 9.01 11.43
C ASP A 42 16.60 9.85 12.70
N GLU A 43 17.81 10.40 12.83
CA GLU A 43 18.26 11.20 13.99
C GLU A 43 17.43 12.48 14.21
N LYS A 44 16.65 12.90 13.20
CA LYS A 44 15.77 14.07 13.25
C LYS A 44 14.32 13.70 13.54
N GLU A 45 14.08 12.43 13.94
CA GLU A 45 12.72 11.88 14.10
C GLU A 45 11.86 11.93 12.83
N SER A 46 12.49 12.04 11.66
CA SER A 46 11.83 11.98 10.36
C SER A 46 11.75 10.54 9.86
N PHE A 47 10.71 10.21 9.09
CA PHE A 47 10.57 8.88 8.52
C PHE A 47 11.74 8.57 7.58
N PHE A 48 12.44 7.48 7.87
CA PHE A 48 13.45 6.91 6.98
C PHE A 48 12.75 6.09 5.89
N THR A 49 12.89 6.51 4.64
CA THR A 49 12.05 6.01 3.55
C THR A 49 12.84 5.60 2.31
N ILE A 50 12.16 4.95 1.35
CA ILE A 50 12.67 4.60 0.01
C ILE A 50 13.30 5.81 -0.69
N THR A 51 12.85 7.02 -0.39
CA THR A 51 13.39 8.24 -1.01
C THR A 51 14.84 8.49 -0.61
N GLN A 52 15.18 8.21 0.65
CA GLN A 52 16.53 8.35 1.18
C GLN A 52 17.39 7.11 0.92
N PHE A 53 16.78 5.92 1.01
CA PHE A 53 17.45 4.63 0.86
C PHE A 53 16.60 3.68 -0.01
N PRO A 54 16.77 3.69 -1.34
CA PRO A 54 15.95 2.90 -2.26
C PRO A 54 15.94 1.40 -1.96
N SER A 55 17.05 0.84 -1.53
CA SER A 55 17.16 -0.59 -1.18
C SER A 55 16.26 -1.02 -0.01
N LEU A 56 15.65 -0.06 0.73
CA LEU A 56 14.68 -0.39 1.78
C LEU A 56 13.46 -1.15 1.23
N VAL A 57 13.13 -0.97 -0.05
CA VAL A 57 12.06 -1.73 -0.71
C VAL A 57 12.37 -3.22 -0.82
N CYS A 58 13.65 -3.62 -0.80
CA CYS A 58 14.07 -5.02 -0.88
C CYS A 58 13.94 -5.76 0.46
N TYR A 59 13.72 -5.05 1.57
CA TYR A 59 13.35 -5.66 2.84
C TYR A 59 11.87 -6.02 2.82
N GLN A 60 11.52 -7.25 3.17
CA GLN A 60 10.13 -7.69 3.26
C GLN A 60 9.66 -7.70 4.71
N ALA A 61 8.49 -7.15 4.97
CA ALA A 61 7.85 -7.17 6.28
C ALA A 61 6.50 -7.90 6.21
N SER A 62 6.25 -8.82 7.16
CA SER A 62 4.99 -9.55 7.21
C SER A 62 4.61 -9.90 8.65
N PHE A 63 3.32 -9.90 8.96
CA PHE A 63 2.81 -10.50 10.21
C PHE A 63 2.65 -12.01 10.03
N ARG A 64 3.06 -12.78 11.04
CA ARG A 64 3.03 -14.25 10.99
C ARG A 64 1.92 -14.86 11.86
N THR A 65 1.20 -14.04 12.59
CA THR A 65 0.12 -14.47 13.48
C THR A 65 -1.14 -13.64 13.25
N SER A 66 -2.26 -14.10 13.80
CA SER A 66 -3.57 -13.47 13.67
C SER A 66 -3.58 -12.03 14.17
N GLU A 67 -4.46 -11.22 13.60
CA GLU A 67 -4.72 -9.84 14.00
C GLU A 67 -5.23 -9.77 15.45
N SER A 68 -4.81 -8.75 16.19
CA SER A 68 -5.25 -8.48 17.56
C SER A 68 -5.41 -6.98 17.77
N LEU A 69 -6.46 -6.57 18.47
CA LEU A 69 -6.69 -5.17 18.79
C LEU A 69 -5.91 -4.69 20.03
N ASP A 70 -5.38 -5.60 20.83
CA ASP A 70 -4.60 -5.24 22.01
C ASP A 70 -3.19 -4.75 21.64
N ALA A 71 -2.56 -5.42 20.69
CA ALA A 71 -1.25 -5.04 20.15
C ALA A 71 -1.04 -5.67 18.77
N TYR A 72 -0.24 -5.00 17.92
CA TYR A 72 0.15 -5.63 16.67
C TYR A 72 1.01 -6.87 16.90
N PRO A 73 0.80 -7.94 16.13
CA PRO A 73 1.79 -9.01 16.04
C PRO A 73 3.15 -8.43 15.66
N GLU A 74 4.21 -9.02 16.19
CA GLU A 74 5.55 -8.60 15.83
C GLU A 74 5.85 -8.97 14.37
N PRO A 75 6.21 -8.00 13.49
CA PRO A 75 6.54 -8.32 12.11
C PRO A 75 7.82 -9.15 12.00
N SER A 76 7.80 -10.10 11.09
CA SER A 76 8.98 -10.77 10.56
C SER A 76 9.60 -9.88 9.49
N ILE A 77 10.90 -9.63 9.57
CA ILE A 77 11.66 -8.85 8.60
C ILE A 77 12.59 -9.82 7.85
N VAL A 78 12.48 -9.85 6.53
CA VAL A 78 13.40 -10.58 5.67
C VAL A 78 14.30 -9.57 4.96
N THR A 79 15.60 -9.71 5.11
CA THR A 79 16.59 -8.81 4.48
C THR A 79 16.79 -9.15 2.99
N PRO A 80 17.41 -8.28 2.20
CA PRO A 80 17.75 -8.57 0.81
C PRO A 80 18.64 -9.83 0.64
N GLU A 81 19.41 -10.17 1.65
CA GLU A 81 20.27 -11.36 1.69
C GLU A 81 19.50 -12.64 2.04
N GLY A 82 18.19 -12.53 2.38
CA GLY A 82 17.31 -13.65 2.71
C GLY A 82 17.33 -14.05 4.18
N GLU A 83 18.02 -13.30 5.04
CA GLU A 83 18.01 -13.55 6.48
C GLU A 83 16.69 -13.06 7.09
N THR A 84 16.20 -13.80 8.09
CA THR A 84 14.93 -13.51 8.76
C THR A 84 15.14 -13.09 10.19
N PHE A 85 14.58 -11.96 10.57
CA PHE A 85 14.63 -11.38 11.91
C PHE A 85 13.23 -11.05 12.41
N LYS A 86 13.10 -10.87 13.71
CA LYS A 86 11.94 -10.22 14.31
C LYS A 86 12.12 -8.70 14.30
N TRP A 87 11.03 -7.96 14.31
CA TRP A 87 11.11 -6.51 14.42
C TRP A 87 11.92 -6.03 15.63
N SER A 88 11.80 -6.73 16.79
CA SER A 88 12.54 -6.39 18.03
C SER A 88 14.05 -6.59 17.91
N ASP A 89 14.53 -7.49 17.06
CA ASP A 89 15.95 -7.73 16.88
C ASP A 89 16.68 -6.45 16.48
N VAL A 90 17.82 -6.22 17.07
CA VAL A 90 18.64 -5.03 16.77
C VAL A 90 19.63 -5.28 15.64
N THR A 91 19.90 -6.54 15.31
CA THR A 91 20.95 -6.92 14.34
C THR A 91 20.66 -6.38 12.94
N TRP A 92 19.46 -6.61 12.42
CA TRP A 92 19.07 -6.12 11.08
C TRP A 92 19.02 -4.59 11.02
N LEU A 93 18.64 -3.92 12.14
CA LEU A 93 18.62 -2.46 12.16
C LEU A 93 20.04 -1.88 12.12
N LYS A 94 20.98 -2.48 12.87
CA LYS A 94 22.40 -2.09 12.84
C LYS A 94 23.02 -2.28 11.46
N ASP A 95 22.74 -3.39 10.79
CA ASP A 95 23.17 -3.62 9.42
C ASP A 95 22.59 -2.55 8.45
N LEU A 96 21.30 -2.21 8.65
CA LEU A 96 20.67 -1.13 7.87
C LEU A 96 21.30 0.24 8.17
N GLU A 97 21.63 0.54 9.43
CA GLU A 97 22.33 1.76 9.84
C GLU A 97 23.71 1.89 9.17
N GLU A 98 24.47 0.79 9.15
CA GLU A 98 25.79 0.74 8.48
C GLU A 98 25.65 0.98 6.97
N LYS A 99 24.73 0.26 6.30
CA LYS A 99 24.45 0.42 4.86
C LYS A 99 23.96 1.82 4.51
N ALA A 100 23.15 2.42 5.37
CA ALA A 100 22.60 3.77 5.15
C ALA A 100 23.51 4.90 5.64
N SER A 101 24.53 4.60 6.44
CA SER A 101 25.41 5.57 7.14
C SER A 101 24.58 6.58 7.96
N LYS A 102 23.59 6.07 8.73
CA LYS A 102 22.66 6.86 9.55
C LYS A 102 22.35 6.13 10.86
N GLN A 103 22.10 6.89 11.91
CA GLN A 103 21.48 6.35 13.11
C GLN A 103 19.97 6.23 12.91
N LEU A 104 19.41 5.08 13.27
CA LEU A 104 18.01 4.78 13.04
C LEU A 104 17.33 4.30 14.33
N THR A 105 16.07 4.64 14.48
CA THR A 105 15.24 4.16 15.59
C THR A 105 13.97 3.53 15.06
N LYS A 106 13.36 2.66 15.86
CA LYS A 106 12.10 1.98 15.54
C LYS A 106 10.96 2.57 16.34
N LYS A 107 9.79 2.74 15.70
CA LYS A 107 8.56 3.16 16.38
C LYS A 107 7.41 2.29 15.91
N VAL A 108 6.50 1.97 16.83
CA VAL A 108 5.27 1.22 16.59
C VAL A 108 4.08 2.06 17.03
N TYR A 109 3.03 2.10 16.22
CA TYR A 109 1.75 2.71 16.58
C TYR A 109 0.84 1.68 17.25
N HIS A 110 -0.31 2.10 17.75
CA HIS A 110 -1.29 1.23 18.38
C HIS A 110 -2.34 0.74 17.36
N PRO A 111 -2.89 -0.50 17.49
CA PRO A 111 -3.91 -1.01 16.57
C PRO A 111 -5.17 -0.15 16.43
N GLU A 112 -5.52 0.63 17.44
CA GLU A 112 -6.66 1.55 17.37
C GLU A 112 -6.39 2.76 16.48
N HIS A 113 -5.13 3.16 16.29
CA HIS A 113 -4.81 4.39 15.58
C HIS A 113 -3.40 4.38 14.96
N VAL A 114 -3.36 4.45 13.64
CA VAL A 114 -2.16 4.83 12.88
C VAL A 114 -2.43 6.20 12.28
N PRO A 115 -1.59 7.23 12.57
CA PRO A 115 -1.78 8.55 11.98
C PRO A 115 -1.54 8.53 10.47
N ILE A 116 -2.07 9.53 9.77
CA ILE A 116 -1.99 9.56 8.30
C ILE A 116 -0.55 9.67 7.77
N GLY A 117 0.36 10.32 8.47
CA GLY A 117 1.73 10.55 8.01
C GLY A 117 2.52 9.30 7.60
N PRO A 118 2.52 8.19 8.38
CA PRO A 118 3.08 6.92 7.95
C PRO A 118 2.36 6.30 6.76
N ILE A 119 1.03 6.43 6.68
CA ILE A 119 0.19 5.85 5.64
C ILE A 119 0.39 6.58 4.31
N GLU A 120 0.48 7.86 4.29
CA GLU A 120 0.80 8.83 3.25
C GLU A 120 -0.25 9.99 3.21
N GLU A 121 -1.18 9.98 2.24
CA GLU A 121 -2.15 11.08 2.06
C GLU A 121 -3.58 10.69 2.45
N GLU A 122 -3.94 9.43 2.26
CA GLU A 122 -5.26 8.88 2.60
C GLU A 122 -5.12 7.43 3.07
N HIS A 123 -6.20 6.87 3.63
CA HIS A 123 -6.21 5.59 4.31
C HIS A 123 -5.85 4.41 3.43
N LEU A 124 -6.26 4.43 2.15
CA LEU A 124 -6.11 3.33 1.20
C LEU A 124 -5.73 3.84 -0.18
N LEU A 125 -4.92 3.05 -0.89
CA LEU A 125 -4.71 3.19 -2.33
C LEU A 125 -5.35 2.01 -3.06
N VAL A 126 -6.24 2.33 -4.01
CA VAL A 126 -6.95 1.35 -4.83
C VAL A 126 -6.46 1.45 -6.28
N VAL A 127 -6.15 0.31 -6.88
CA VAL A 127 -5.80 0.19 -8.31
C VAL A 127 -6.70 -0.84 -8.97
N THR A 128 -6.77 -0.83 -10.30
CA THR A 128 -7.54 -1.80 -11.08
C THR A 128 -6.64 -2.62 -11.98
N ASP A 129 -7.03 -3.85 -12.23
CA ASP A 129 -6.33 -4.76 -13.15
C ASP A 129 -6.26 -4.19 -14.58
N ALA A 130 -7.36 -3.59 -15.03
CA ALA A 130 -7.45 -2.98 -16.37
C ALA A 130 -6.42 -1.84 -16.54
N SER A 131 -6.26 -0.98 -15.53
CA SER A 131 -5.29 0.12 -15.56
C SER A 131 -3.84 -0.37 -15.48
N LEU A 132 -3.57 -1.39 -14.66
CA LEU A 132 -2.24 -2.02 -14.59
C LEU A 132 -1.85 -2.68 -15.92
N GLN A 133 -2.79 -3.37 -16.56
CA GLN A 133 -2.56 -3.98 -17.85
C GLN A 133 -2.28 -2.91 -18.93
N ALA A 134 -3.12 -1.89 -19.04
CA ALA A 134 -2.94 -0.82 -20.02
C ALA A 134 -1.61 -0.07 -19.81
N LEU A 135 -1.21 0.17 -18.57
CA LEU A 135 0.08 0.78 -18.27
C LEU A 135 1.24 -0.13 -18.68
N SER A 136 1.15 -1.42 -18.44
CA SER A 136 2.16 -2.42 -18.87
C SER A 136 2.32 -2.42 -20.38
N GLU A 137 1.22 -2.46 -21.12
CA GLU A 137 1.20 -2.41 -22.58
C GLU A 137 1.83 -1.12 -23.12
N SER A 138 1.44 0.02 -22.57
CA SER A 138 1.97 1.32 -23.00
C SER A 138 3.44 1.52 -22.63
N TRP A 139 3.89 0.96 -21.51
CA TRP A 139 5.29 1.00 -21.09
C TRP A 139 6.18 0.00 -21.86
N GLY A 140 5.56 -1.03 -22.46
CA GLY A 140 6.27 -2.10 -23.18
C GLY A 140 6.97 -3.10 -22.27
N LYS A 141 6.63 -3.12 -20.97
CA LYS A 141 7.15 -4.04 -19.95
C LYS A 141 6.06 -4.39 -18.96
N GLN A 142 6.13 -5.57 -18.37
CA GLN A 142 5.28 -5.92 -17.24
C GLN A 142 5.47 -4.91 -16.11
N THR A 143 4.40 -4.27 -15.69
CA THR A 143 4.41 -3.34 -14.58
C THR A 143 4.23 -4.12 -13.29
N ASP A 144 5.25 -4.09 -12.44
CA ASP A 144 5.13 -4.63 -11.09
C ASP A 144 4.29 -3.67 -10.24
N GLU A 145 3.13 -4.12 -9.82
CA GLU A 145 2.18 -3.31 -9.05
C GLU A 145 2.71 -2.88 -7.68
N ARG A 146 3.68 -3.63 -7.11
CA ARG A 146 4.32 -3.28 -5.84
C ARG A 146 5.00 -1.90 -5.88
N ARG A 147 5.37 -1.40 -7.06
CA ARG A 147 5.91 -0.04 -7.26
C ARG A 147 4.92 1.04 -6.83
N PHE A 148 3.62 0.79 -6.99
CA PHE A 148 2.57 1.73 -6.61
C PHE A 148 2.16 1.60 -5.15
N ARG A 149 2.50 0.48 -4.49
CA ARG A 149 2.18 0.18 -3.10
C ARG A 149 0.67 0.25 -2.79
N PRO A 150 -0.18 -0.35 -3.63
CA PRO A 150 -1.62 -0.34 -3.41
C PRO A 150 -1.99 -1.14 -2.17
N ASN A 151 -3.17 -0.84 -1.63
CA ASN A 151 -3.80 -1.67 -0.61
C ASN A 151 -4.80 -2.66 -1.21
N LEU A 152 -5.55 -2.21 -2.23
CA LEU A 152 -6.55 -3.04 -2.89
C LEU A 152 -6.33 -3.02 -4.40
N LYS A 153 -6.34 -4.22 -5.00
CA LYS A 153 -6.45 -4.39 -6.45
C LYS A 153 -7.82 -4.95 -6.77
N LEU A 154 -8.52 -4.27 -7.66
CA LEU A 154 -9.85 -4.68 -8.13
C LEU A 154 -9.74 -5.38 -9.48
N ASN A 155 -10.44 -6.50 -9.60
CA ASN A 155 -10.69 -7.19 -10.86
C ASN A 155 -12.04 -6.71 -11.39
N LEU A 156 -12.03 -5.82 -12.38
CA LEU A 156 -13.23 -5.21 -12.92
C LEU A 156 -14.00 -6.15 -13.85
N LEU A 157 -15.33 -6.09 -13.84
CA LEU A 157 -16.20 -6.77 -14.82
C LEU A 157 -15.99 -6.19 -16.21
N GLU A 158 -16.03 -4.86 -16.31
CA GLU A 158 -15.73 -4.13 -17.55
C GLU A 158 -14.29 -3.63 -17.50
N LYS A 159 -13.45 -4.13 -18.42
CA LYS A 159 -12.02 -3.83 -18.45
C LYS A 159 -11.73 -2.47 -19.09
N ILE A 160 -12.29 -1.40 -18.54
CA ILE A 160 -12.05 -0.03 -18.98
C ILE A 160 -10.86 0.55 -18.21
N PRO A 161 -9.70 0.78 -18.87
CA PRO A 161 -8.53 1.32 -18.22
C PRO A 161 -8.79 2.72 -17.66
N PHE A 162 -8.26 3.01 -16.49
CA PHE A 162 -8.29 4.31 -15.81
C PHE A 162 -9.70 4.80 -15.45
N ILE A 163 -10.72 3.94 -15.54
CA ILE A 163 -12.11 4.28 -15.17
C ILE A 163 -12.20 4.71 -13.70
N GLU A 164 -11.34 4.18 -12.83
CA GLU A 164 -11.29 4.56 -11.43
C GLU A 164 -11.03 6.04 -11.19
N GLN A 165 -10.39 6.74 -12.13
CA GLN A 165 -10.17 8.20 -12.04
C GLN A 165 -11.48 9.00 -12.11
N THR A 166 -12.58 8.39 -12.55
CA THR A 166 -13.91 9.00 -12.56
C THR A 166 -14.71 8.75 -11.28
N TRP A 167 -14.12 8.10 -10.28
CA TRP A 167 -14.83 7.70 -9.07
C TRP A 167 -14.66 8.70 -7.91
N GLU A 168 -13.98 9.82 -8.13
CA GLU A 168 -13.84 10.86 -7.12
C GLU A 168 -15.19 11.26 -6.52
N GLY A 169 -15.28 11.29 -5.18
CA GLY A 169 -16.49 11.55 -4.43
C GLY A 169 -17.45 10.36 -4.31
N LYS A 170 -17.31 9.31 -5.12
CA LYS A 170 -18.13 8.10 -5.06
C LYS A 170 -17.69 7.18 -3.92
N TYR A 171 -18.54 6.22 -3.62
CA TYR A 171 -18.32 5.22 -2.57
C TYR A 171 -18.14 3.83 -3.18
N LEU A 172 -17.30 3.02 -2.55
CA LEU A 172 -17.16 1.60 -2.85
C LEU A 172 -17.62 0.80 -1.64
N ARG A 173 -18.69 0.02 -1.81
CA ARG A 173 -19.06 -1.00 -0.86
C ARG A 173 -18.33 -2.29 -1.18
N ILE A 174 -17.67 -2.87 -0.19
CA ILE A 174 -16.89 -4.10 -0.28
C ILE A 174 -17.59 -5.14 0.59
N GLY A 175 -17.96 -6.27 0.00
CA GLY A 175 -18.74 -7.28 0.70
C GLY A 175 -20.05 -6.70 1.23
N GLU A 176 -20.42 -7.09 2.45
CA GLU A 176 -21.66 -6.64 3.09
C GLU A 176 -21.47 -5.40 3.96
N GLU A 177 -20.30 -5.23 4.58
CA GLU A 177 -20.10 -4.30 5.67
C GLU A 177 -19.26 -3.08 5.31
N VAL A 178 -18.13 -3.29 4.62
CA VAL A 178 -17.12 -2.24 4.46
C VAL A 178 -17.55 -1.20 3.42
N LEU A 179 -17.35 0.06 3.78
CA LEU A 179 -17.59 1.19 2.89
C LEU A 179 -16.39 2.13 2.90
N ILE A 180 -15.87 2.44 1.72
CA ILE A 180 -14.82 3.44 1.52
C ILE A 180 -15.31 4.53 0.56
N GLN A 181 -14.75 5.73 0.66
CA GLN A 181 -15.02 6.84 -0.25
C GLN A 181 -13.76 7.16 -1.04
N PHE A 182 -13.87 7.23 -2.35
CA PHE A 182 -12.81 7.74 -3.21
C PHE A 182 -12.66 9.25 -3.02
N VAL A 183 -11.43 9.70 -2.70
CA VAL A 183 -11.16 11.10 -2.35
C VAL A 183 -10.57 11.85 -3.51
N LYS A 184 -9.50 11.31 -4.11
CA LYS A 184 -8.75 11.93 -5.21
C LYS A 184 -7.90 10.92 -5.95
N PRO A 185 -7.50 11.19 -7.21
CA PRO A 185 -6.45 10.45 -7.89
C PRO A 185 -5.13 10.50 -7.11
N CYS A 186 -4.37 9.39 -7.15
CA CYS A 186 -3.07 9.34 -6.51
C CYS A 186 -2.00 9.91 -7.44
N GLU A 187 -1.46 11.08 -7.12
CA GLU A 187 -0.30 11.64 -7.80
C GLU A 187 0.94 10.79 -7.50
N ARG A 188 1.69 10.49 -8.54
CA ARG A 188 2.85 9.60 -8.43
C ARG A 188 4.15 10.36 -8.29
N CYS A 189 4.98 9.92 -7.34
CA CYS A 189 6.29 10.49 -7.07
C CYS A 189 7.41 9.51 -7.48
N MET A 190 8.64 9.85 -7.16
CA MET A 190 9.82 9.07 -7.51
C MET A 190 9.80 7.63 -6.99
N ILE A 191 8.95 7.29 -6.02
CA ILE A 191 8.89 5.95 -5.41
C ILE A 191 8.59 4.89 -6.48
N ILE A 192 7.71 5.16 -7.46
CA ILE A 192 7.38 4.19 -8.52
C ILE A 192 8.55 3.89 -9.46
N THR A 193 9.61 4.70 -9.42
CA THR A 193 10.83 4.42 -10.21
C THR A 193 11.68 3.33 -9.60
N VAL A 194 11.52 3.02 -8.31
CA VAL A 194 12.34 2.04 -7.62
C VAL A 194 11.81 0.64 -7.94
N ASP A 195 12.69 -0.21 -8.41
CA ASP A 195 12.39 -1.62 -8.66
C ASP A 195 12.24 -2.36 -7.33
N PRO A 196 11.13 -3.05 -7.08
CA PRO A 196 10.89 -3.69 -5.78
C PRO A 196 11.78 -4.92 -5.51
N GLU A 197 12.42 -5.49 -6.54
CA GLU A 197 13.33 -6.63 -6.38
C GLU A 197 14.77 -6.18 -6.15
N SER A 198 15.24 -5.18 -6.92
CA SER A 198 16.63 -4.77 -6.92
C SER A 198 16.92 -3.47 -6.18
N GLY A 199 15.90 -2.65 -5.90
CA GLY A 199 16.08 -1.29 -5.38
C GLY A 199 16.63 -0.30 -6.43
N GLU A 200 16.84 -0.72 -7.67
CA GLU A 200 17.35 0.13 -8.74
C GLU A 200 16.32 1.14 -9.23
N LYS A 201 16.78 2.34 -9.58
CA LYS A 201 15.91 3.39 -10.11
C LYS A 201 15.70 3.24 -11.61
N GLN A 202 14.46 3.08 -12.03
CA GLN A 202 14.02 3.00 -13.43
C GLN A 202 13.08 4.17 -13.74
N PRO A 203 13.58 5.37 -14.05
CA PRO A 203 12.77 6.60 -14.18
C PRO A 203 11.80 6.59 -15.37
N GLY A 204 11.93 5.63 -16.27
CA GLY A 204 11.06 5.50 -17.45
C GLY A 204 9.58 5.37 -17.11
N LEU A 205 9.24 4.60 -16.05
CA LEU A 205 7.84 4.41 -15.63
C LEU A 205 7.20 5.74 -15.19
N LEU A 206 7.87 6.52 -14.32
CA LEU A 206 7.35 7.82 -13.88
C LEU A 206 7.19 8.80 -15.03
N LYS A 207 8.17 8.85 -15.95
CA LYS A 207 8.06 9.69 -17.16
C LYS A 207 6.85 9.30 -18.01
N LYS A 208 6.57 8.00 -18.12
CA LYS A 208 5.42 7.47 -18.85
C LYS A 208 4.11 7.90 -18.20
N VAL A 209 3.95 7.66 -16.90
CA VAL A 209 2.77 8.05 -16.13
C VAL A 209 2.56 9.57 -16.17
N ALA A 210 3.61 10.36 -16.03
CA ALA A 210 3.51 11.82 -16.12
C ALA A 210 3.04 12.29 -17.50
N LYS A 211 3.59 11.70 -18.58
CA LYS A 211 3.27 12.10 -19.95
C LYS A 211 1.85 11.70 -20.39
N GLU A 212 1.42 10.49 -20.05
CA GLU A 212 0.20 9.89 -20.60
C GLU A 212 -0.99 9.96 -19.64
N HIS A 213 -0.71 10.05 -18.33
CA HIS A 213 -1.75 9.98 -17.29
C HIS A 213 -1.69 11.17 -16.30
N LYS A 214 -1.17 12.34 -16.74
CA LYS A 214 -1.10 13.55 -15.90
C LYS A 214 -0.44 13.33 -14.53
N ASN A 215 0.52 12.41 -14.47
CA ASN A 215 1.21 11.99 -13.24
C ASN A 215 0.33 11.28 -12.20
N VAL A 216 -0.83 10.73 -12.57
CA VAL A 216 -1.71 10.00 -11.64
C VAL A 216 -1.82 8.52 -12.01
N PHE A 217 -1.93 7.66 -10.99
CA PHE A 217 -2.22 6.24 -11.12
C PHE A 217 -2.83 5.69 -9.84
N GLY A 218 -4.02 5.08 -9.95
CA GLY A 218 -4.83 4.63 -8.82
C GLY A 218 -5.57 5.77 -8.12
N MET A 219 -6.40 5.40 -7.16
CA MET A 219 -7.26 6.32 -6.41
C MET A 219 -7.03 6.18 -4.92
N TYR A 220 -6.86 7.30 -4.25
CA TYR A 220 -6.91 7.36 -2.79
C TYR A 220 -8.34 7.27 -2.28
N ALA A 221 -8.51 6.52 -1.21
CA ALA A 221 -9.80 6.36 -0.56
C ALA A 221 -9.66 6.44 0.97
N ARG A 222 -10.72 6.93 1.63
CA ARG A 222 -10.85 6.91 3.09
C ARG A 222 -11.89 5.91 3.53
N VAL A 223 -11.69 5.34 4.70
CA VAL A 223 -12.65 4.43 5.31
C VAL A 223 -13.81 5.23 5.88
N ILE A 224 -15.03 4.81 5.54
CA ILE A 224 -16.30 5.37 6.05
C ILE A 224 -16.92 4.41 7.06
N ARG A 225 -16.87 3.11 6.77
CA ARG A 225 -17.33 2.05 7.67
C ARG A 225 -16.30 0.91 7.65
N PRO A 226 -15.69 0.64 8.81
CA PRO A 226 -14.74 -0.47 8.96
C PRO A 226 -15.46 -1.82 8.93
N GLY A 227 -14.69 -2.90 8.83
CA GLY A 227 -15.19 -4.28 8.84
C GLY A 227 -14.17 -5.22 8.24
N GLN A 228 -14.51 -6.48 8.11
CA GLN A 228 -13.63 -7.48 7.50
C GLN A 228 -13.79 -7.50 5.98
N ILE A 229 -12.68 -7.71 5.27
CA ILE A 229 -12.67 -7.94 3.82
C ILE A 229 -11.84 -9.17 3.48
N SER A 230 -12.20 -9.81 2.37
CA SER A 230 -11.49 -10.96 1.83
C SER A 230 -11.26 -10.82 0.33
N THR A 231 -10.25 -11.51 -0.19
CA THR A 231 -10.10 -11.68 -1.65
C THR A 231 -11.36 -12.36 -2.20
N SER A 232 -11.75 -11.97 -3.41
CA SER A 232 -13.00 -12.36 -4.07
C SER A 232 -14.28 -11.69 -3.53
N ASP A 233 -14.19 -10.84 -2.48
CA ASP A 233 -15.34 -10.02 -2.10
C ASP A 233 -15.82 -9.19 -3.29
N GLN A 234 -17.13 -9.20 -3.50
CA GLN A 234 -17.76 -8.37 -4.52
C GLN A 234 -17.67 -6.91 -4.14
N VAL A 235 -17.57 -6.03 -5.15
CA VAL A 235 -17.50 -4.58 -4.95
C VAL A 235 -18.56 -3.86 -5.75
N TRP A 236 -19.21 -2.89 -5.10
CA TRP A 236 -20.28 -2.07 -5.69
C TRP A 236 -19.89 -0.59 -5.63
N LEU A 237 -19.92 0.07 -6.79
CA LEU A 237 -19.78 1.52 -6.88
C LEU A 237 -21.14 2.20 -6.63
N LEU A 238 -21.14 3.19 -5.73
CA LEU A 238 -22.30 3.93 -5.29
C LEU A 238 -22.05 5.43 -5.45
N ASP A 239 -23.01 6.17 -6.01
CA ASP A 239 -22.92 7.64 -6.14
C ASP A 239 -23.20 8.36 -4.82
N LYS A 240 -24.02 7.76 -3.94
CA LYS A 240 -24.42 8.31 -2.63
C LYS A 240 -24.56 7.19 -1.61
N ILE A 241 -24.39 7.53 -0.34
CA ILE A 241 -24.77 6.66 0.78
C ILE A 241 -26.26 6.88 1.03
N GLU A 242 -27.04 5.82 0.97
CA GLU A 242 -28.36 5.85 1.57
C GLU A 242 -28.18 5.83 3.09
N VAL A 243 -28.51 6.94 3.74
CA VAL A 243 -28.54 7.02 5.20
C VAL A 243 -29.75 6.18 5.63
N ILE A 244 -29.47 4.96 6.13
CA ILE A 244 -30.47 4.12 6.80
C ILE A 244 -30.53 4.52 8.26
#